data_0bccd8302ccc18de2494aead4119ea38
#
_entry.id   0bccd8302ccc18de2494aead4119ea38
#
_cell.length_a   1.000
_cell.length_b   1.000
_cell.length_c   1.000
_cell.angle_alpha   90.00
_cell.angle_beta   90.00
_cell.angle_gamma   90.00
#
_symmetry.space_group_name_H-M   'P 1'
#
loop_
_entity.id
_entity.type
_entity.pdbx_description
1 polymer ?
#
loop_
_entity_poly.entity_id
_entity_poly.type
_entity_poly.pdbx_seq_one_letter_code
_entity_poly.pdbx_strand_id
1 'polypeptide(L)'
;MGFKVYNSFGNGLKIKENKRYKNIIVESAKTLSTRFDENIKSIRSWDFNKEVWQFPVIIDNMMNLELLFEATKISGDSSFHKLAVTHANTTLKHHFRPDNSCYHVVDYDTLTYQPRMKVTHQGINDESSWTRGHGCGIYGYTLAYRYTKDTRYLNRAIATAEYFLNHKNLPKDGIPYWDFDDPAIPNAVSYTHLRAHETSGY
;
A
#
# COMPACT_ATOMS: atom_id res chain seq x y z
N MET A 1 6.79 -0.03 7.41
CA MET A 1 7.93 0.77 7.93
C MET A 1 7.93 2.17 7.31
N GLY A 2 7.98 2.31 5.99
CA GLY A 2 8.15 3.58 5.28
C GLY A 2 7.10 4.64 5.63
N PHE A 3 5.84 4.28 5.64
CA PHE A 3 4.75 5.16 6.02
C PHE A 3 4.89 5.73 7.45
N LYS A 4 5.23 4.88 8.44
CA LYS A 4 5.43 5.33 9.83
C LYS A 4 6.57 6.34 9.94
N VAL A 5 7.70 6.06 9.30
CA VAL A 5 8.88 6.93 9.33
C VAL A 5 8.59 8.26 8.66
N TYR A 6 7.99 8.23 7.46
CA TYR A 6 7.77 9.47 6.72
C TYR A 6 6.68 10.34 7.35
N ASN A 7 5.61 9.76 7.87
CA ASN A 7 4.60 10.52 8.62
C ASN A 7 5.14 11.26 9.83
N SER A 8 6.19 10.73 10.47
CA SER A 8 6.83 11.39 11.61
C SER A 8 7.89 12.39 11.13
N PHE A 9 8.99 11.87 10.57
CA PHE A 9 10.16 12.68 10.24
C PHE A 9 9.97 13.52 8.97
N GLY A 10 9.22 13.03 7.98
CA GLY A 10 8.90 13.78 6.76
C GLY A 10 8.01 14.99 7.05
N ASN A 11 6.96 14.80 7.85
CA ASN A 11 6.13 15.93 8.27
C ASN A 11 6.89 16.88 9.20
N GLY A 12 7.80 16.36 10.03
CA GLY A 12 8.70 17.22 10.82
C GLY A 12 9.59 18.10 9.96
N LEU A 13 10.07 17.62 8.79
CA LEU A 13 10.86 18.42 7.84
C LEU A 13 10.05 19.54 7.17
N LYS A 14 8.74 19.36 6.97
CA LYS A 14 7.86 20.40 6.44
C LYS A 14 7.71 21.59 7.40
N ILE A 15 7.91 21.33 8.71
CA ILE A 15 7.81 22.35 9.75
C ILE A 15 9.16 23.03 9.97
N LYS A 16 10.25 22.22 10.06
CA LYS A 16 11.61 22.74 10.33
C LYS A 16 12.66 21.86 9.68
N GLU A 17 13.58 22.52 8.97
CA GLU A 17 14.78 21.86 8.41
C GLU A 17 15.57 21.14 9.53
N ASN A 18 15.88 19.87 9.32
CA ASN A 18 16.58 19.06 10.30
C ASN A 18 17.43 17.96 9.63
N LYS A 19 18.74 18.08 9.72
CA LYS A 19 19.71 17.14 9.13
C LYS A 19 19.53 15.70 9.67
N ARG A 20 19.21 15.55 10.96
CA ARG A 20 18.97 14.23 11.57
C ARG A 20 17.75 13.55 10.96
N TYR A 21 16.66 14.31 10.70
CA TYR A 21 15.45 13.76 10.08
C TYR A 21 15.73 13.32 8.63
N LYS A 22 16.48 14.11 7.86
CA LYS A 22 16.93 13.73 6.52
C LYS A 22 17.71 12.41 6.52
N ASN A 23 18.67 12.27 7.44
CA ASN A 23 19.43 11.04 7.58
C ASN A 23 18.55 9.84 7.92
N ILE A 24 17.60 9.98 8.85
CA ILE A 24 16.66 8.92 9.22
C ILE A 24 15.82 8.49 8.01
N ILE A 25 15.33 9.43 7.21
CA ILE A 25 14.54 9.12 6.01
C ILE A 25 15.38 8.31 5.01
N VAL A 26 16.60 8.74 4.72
CA VAL A 26 17.48 8.06 3.76
C VAL A 26 17.88 6.66 4.26
N GLU A 27 18.28 6.52 5.53
CA GLU A 27 18.61 5.21 6.10
C GLU A 27 17.42 4.25 6.15
N SER A 28 16.23 4.77 6.45
CA SER A 28 15.01 3.97 6.40
C SER A 28 14.65 3.55 4.98
N ALA A 29 14.91 4.39 3.99
CA ALA A 29 14.72 4.05 2.58
C ALA A 29 15.69 2.94 2.13
N LYS A 30 16.96 3.01 2.54
CA LYS A 30 17.93 1.93 2.31
C LYS A 30 17.43 0.61 2.91
N THR A 31 16.98 0.64 4.17
CA THR A 31 16.42 -0.55 4.85
C THR A 31 15.19 -1.10 4.13
N LEU A 32 14.29 -0.23 3.68
CA LEU A 32 13.11 -0.68 2.92
C LEU A 32 13.51 -1.30 1.58
N SER A 33 14.52 -0.73 0.92
CA SER A 33 15.04 -1.23 -0.37
C SER A 33 15.61 -2.64 -0.29
N THR A 34 16.14 -3.08 0.86
CA THR A 34 16.64 -4.46 1.04
C THR A 34 15.56 -5.52 0.92
N ARG A 35 14.29 -5.14 0.96
CA ARG A 35 13.13 -6.04 0.82
C ARG A 35 12.64 -6.15 -0.63
N PHE A 36 13.26 -5.42 -1.54
CA PHE A 36 12.90 -5.45 -2.96
C PHE A 36 13.57 -6.64 -3.66
N ASP A 37 12.81 -7.33 -4.50
CA ASP A 37 13.31 -8.40 -5.37
C ASP A 37 13.26 -7.93 -6.82
N GLU A 38 14.38 -8.01 -7.53
CA GLU A 38 14.56 -7.52 -8.91
C GLU A 38 13.79 -8.36 -9.94
N ASN A 39 13.51 -9.64 -9.68
CA ASN A 39 12.81 -10.53 -10.58
C ASN A 39 11.29 -10.38 -10.42
N ILE A 40 10.80 -10.35 -9.17
CA ILE A 40 9.39 -10.11 -8.83
C ILE A 40 9.03 -8.64 -9.05
N LYS A 41 10.03 -7.75 -8.95
CA LYS A 41 9.86 -6.29 -9.11
C LYS A 41 8.96 -5.67 -8.05
N SER A 42 9.09 -6.17 -6.82
CA SER A 42 8.25 -5.71 -5.71
C SER A 42 8.98 -5.78 -4.37
N ILE A 43 8.48 -5.00 -3.40
CA ILE A 43 8.90 -4.99 -2.01
C ILE A 43 8.10 -6.05 -1.26
N ARG A 44 8.77 -7.01 -0.63
CA ARG A 44 8.13 -8.03 0.21
C ARG A 44 7.56 -7.41 1.49
N SER A 45 6.35 -7.83 1.87
CA SER A 45 5.63 -7.27 3.02
C SER A 45 6.07 -7.87 4.35
N TRP A 46 6.20 -9.20 4.44
CA TRP A 46 6.61 -9.91 5.66
C TRP A 46 7.39 -11.19 5.38
N ASP A 47 7.92 -11.82 6.45
CA ASP A 47 8.77 -13.01 6.39
C ASP A 47 8.29 -14.14 7.33
N PHE A 48 7.07 -14.03 7.87
CA PHE A 48 6.47 -15.07 8.72
C PHE A 48 5.60 -16.04 7.90
N ASN A 49 5.23 -17.18 8.49
CA ASN A 49 4.43 -18.25 7.88
C ASN A 49 4.96 -18.64 6.49
N LYS A 50 6.23 -19.01 6.42
CA LYS A 50 6.92 -19.35 5.17
C LYS A 50 6.37 -20.60 4.49
N GLU A 51 5.66 -21.43 5.20
CA GLU A 51 4.91 -22.60 4.68
C GLU A 51 3.70 -22.18 3.84
N VAL A 52 3.15 -20.98 4.10
CA VAL A 52 2.02 -20.41 3.34
C VAL A 52 2.52 -19.39 2.31
N TRP A 53 3.39 -18.47 2.72
CA TRP A 53 3.83 -17.32 1.94
C TRP A 53 5.23 -17.52 1.37
N GLN A 54 5.37 -17.39 0.06
CA GLN A 54 6.70 -17.36 -0.57
C GLN A 54 7.24 -15.93 -0.70
N PHE A 55 6.47 -15.04 -1.33
CA PHE A 55 6.82 -13.63 -1.46
C PHE A 55 5.54 -12.78 -1.44
N PRO A 56 4.98 -12.52 -0.25
CA PRO A 56 3.75 -11.76 -0.11
C PRO A 56 3.97 -10.27 -0.32
N VAL A 57 3.09 -9.67 -1.11
CA VAL A 57 3.04 -8.23 -1.37
C VAL A 57 1.63 -7.74 -1.09
N ILE A 58 1.48 -6.79 -0.16
CA ILE A 58 0.18 -6.20 0.16
C ILE A 58 0.01 -4.84 -0.53
N ILE A 59 -1.24 -4.50 -0.81
CA ILE A 59 -1.58 -3.20 -1.39
C ILE A 59 -1.10 -2.03 -0.51
N ASP A 60 -1.03 -2.22 0.81
CA ASP A 60 -0.54 -1.24 1.79
C ASP A 60 0.91 -0.82 1.54
N ASN A 61 1.72 -1.64 0.86
CA ASN A 61 3.08 -1.26 0.50
C ASN A 61 3.14 0.00 -0.37
N MET A 62 2.06 0.33 -1.07
CA MET A 62 1.96 1.56 -1.84
C MET A 62 2.13 2.81 -0.97
N MET A 63 1.73 2.76 0.31
CA MET A 63 1.94 3.84 1.27
C MET A 63 3.41 4.04 1.67
N ASN A 64 4.25 3.03 1.48
CA ASN A 64 5.68 3.12 1.79
C ASN A 64 6.49 3.85 0.70
N LEU A 65 5.93 4.04 -0.49
CA LEU A 65 6.64 4.60 -1.64
C LEU A 65 6.99 6.08 -1.46
N GLU A 66 6.22 6.83 -0.67
CA GLU A 66 6.52 8.23 -0.37
C GLU A 66 7.91 8.39 0.27
N LEU A 67 8.27 7.48 1.19
CA LEU A 67 9.61 7.46 1.79
C LEU A 67 10.71 7.35 0.72
N LEU A 68 10.53 6.49 -0.28
CA LEU A 68 11.51 6.26 -1.35
C LEU A 68 11.62 7.48 -2.28
N PHE A 69 10.51 8.06 -2.68
CA PHE A 69 10.51 9.28 -3.50
C PHE A 69 11.19 10.45 -2.78
N GLU A 70 10.89 10.65 -1.50
CA GLU A 70 11.51 11.71 -0.70
C GLU A 70 12.98 11.43 -0.40
N ALA A 71 13.37 10.17 -0.17
CA ALA A 71 14.78 9.81 -0.03
C ALA A 71 15.58 10.16 -1.29
N THR A 72 15.00 9.94 -2.49
CA THR A 72 15.61 10.40 -3.75
C THR A 72 15.85 11.90 -3.75
N LYS A 73 14.85 12.72 -3.36
CA LYS A 73 15.01 14.19 -3.33
C LYS A 73 16.06 14.63 -2.32
N ILE A 74 16.14 13.96 -1.16
CA ILE A 74 17.07 14.32 -0.09
C ILE A 74 18.51 13.94 -0.44
N SER A 75 18.70 12.73 -1.00
CA SER A 75 20.05 12.17 -1.25
C SER A 75 20.58 12.40 -2.66
N GLY A 76 19.70 12.65 -3.64
CA GLY A 76 20.03 12.64 -5.07
C GLY A 76 20.13 11.22 -5.66
N ASP A 77 19.98 10.15 -4.86
CA ASP A 77 20.05 8.77 -5.33
C ASP A 77 18.74 8.35 -6.02
N SER A 78 18.80 8.24 -7.34
CA SER A 78 17.65 7.87 -8.17
C SER A 78 17.24 6.40 -8.06
N SER A 79 18.04 5.55 -7.41
CA SER A 79 17.73 4.14 -7.23
C SER A 79 16.42 3.94 -6.45
N PHE A 80 16.18 4.76 -5.42
CA PHE A 80 14.94 4.73 -4.64
C PHE A 80 13.72 5.07 -5.50
N HIS A 81 13.83 6.09 -6.37
CA HIS A 81 12.76 6.44 -7.30
C HIS A 81 12.44 5.29 -8.26
N LYS A 82 13.48 4.69 -8.87
CA LYS A 82 13.34 3.56 -9.78
C LYS A 82 12.65 2.38 -9.09
N LEU A 83 13.03 2.06 -7.87
CA LEU A 83 12.45 1.00 -7.07
C LEU A 83 10.97 1.27 -6.77
N ALA A 84 10.61 2.50 -6.35
CA ALA A 84 9.24 2.90 -6.08
C ALA A 84 8.35 2.77 -7.33
N VAL A 85 8.81 3.27 -8.48
CA VAL A 85 8.09 3.17 -9.76
C VAL A 85 7.93 1.72 -10.19
N THR A 86 8.96 0.90 -10.03
CA THR A 86 8.91 -0.52 -10.41
C THR A 86 7.89 -1.27 -9.56
N HIS A 87 7.90 -1.06 -8.25
CA HIS A 87 6.90 -1.63 -7.35
C HIS A 87 5.48 -1.18 -7.71
N ALA A 88 5.26 0.12 -7.94
CA ALA A 88 3.96 0.66 -8.32
C ALA A 88 3.43 0.04 -9.62
N ASN A 89 4.29 -0.17 -10.64
CA ASN A 89 3.91 -0.82 -11.89
C ASN A 89 3.51 -2.28 -11.69
N THR A 90 4.23 -3.04 -10.85
CA THR A 90 3.90 -4.43 -10.54
C THR A 90 2.56 -4.53 -9.79
N THR A 91 2.36 -3.65 -8.81
CA THR A 91 1.09 -3.55 -8.08
C THR A 91 -0.07 -3.17 -9.00
N LEU A 92 0.13 -2.22 -9.93
CA LEU A 92 -0.86 -1.83 -10.92
C LEU A 92 -1.32 -3.01 -11.78
N LYS A 93 -0.40 -3.89 -12.13
CA LYS A 93 -0.66 -5.04 -12.99
C LYS A 93 -1.41 -6.17 -12.26
N HIS A 94 -1.17 -6.37 -10.97
CA HIS A 94 -1.55 -7.61 -10.31
C HIS A 94 -2.56 -7.48 -9.17
N HIS A 95 -2.68 -6.29 -8.53
CA HIS A 95 -3.53 -6.12 -7.34
C HIS A 95 -4.96 -5.69 -7.63
N PHE A 96 -5.30 -5.33 -8.85
CA PHE A 96 -6.65 -4.83 -9.15
C PHE A 96 -7.49 -5.85 -9.91
N ARG A 97 -8.76 -5.92 -9.53
CA ARG A 97 -9.79 -6.68 -10.25
C ARG A 97 -10.37 -5.84 -11.40
N PRO A 98 -11.12 -6.46 -12.33
CA PRO A 98 -11.75 -5.73 -13.44
C PRO A 98 -12.74 -4.65 -13.02
N ASP A 99 -13.36 -4.80 -11.85
CA ASP A 99 -14.30 -3.83 -11.26
C ASP A 99 -13.61 -2.66 -10.53
N ASN A 100 -12.27 -2.59 -10.54
CA ASN A 100 -11.41 -1.62 -9.87
C ASN A 100 -11.28 -1.80 -8.35
N SER A 101 -11.85 -2.85 -7.76
CA SER A 101 -11.50 -3.27 -6.42
C SER A 101 -10.07 -3.83 -6.36
N CYS A 102 -9.50 -3.95 -5.17
CA CYS A 102 -8.15 -4.49 -5.03
C CYS A 102 -8.09 -5.72 -4.13
N TYR A 103 -7.20 -6.65 -4.48
CA TYR A 103 -6.77 -7.72 -3.59
C TYR A 103 -5.92 -7.14 -2.45
N HIS A 104 -6.05 -7.68 -1.25
CA HIS A 104 -5.17 -7.32 -0.15
C HIS A 104 -3.76 -7.82 -0.40
N VAL A 105 -3.59 -9.11 -0.69
CA VAL A 105 -2.29 -9.78 -0.85
C VAL A 105 -2.20 -10.41 -2.24
N VAL A 106 -1.08 -10.18 -2.90
CA VAL A 106 -0.61 -11.00 -4.03
C VAL A 106 0.66 -11.68 -3.57
N ASP A 107 0.64 -13.02 -3.51
CA ASP A 107 1.84 -13.79 -3.20
C ASP A 107 2.46 -14.30 -4.50
N TYR A 108 3.78 -14.14 -4.62
CA TYR A 108 4.52 -14.49 -5.83
C TYR A 108 5.33 -15.76 -5.60
N ASP A 109 5.35 -16.60 -6.62
CA ASP A 109 6.23 -17.76 -6.68
C ASP A 109 7.70 -17.30 -6.87
N THR A 110 8.61 -17.81 -6.03
CA THR A 110 10.01 -17.37 -6.01
C THR A 110 10.87 -18.02 -7.10
N LEU A 111 10.34 -18.99 -7.86
CA LEU A 111 11.02 -19.65 -8.98
C LEU A 111 10.56 -19.06 -10.32
N THR A 112 9.24 -18.88 -10.48
CA THR A 112 8.65 -18.37 -11.73
C THR A 112 8.48 -16.86 -11.74
N TYR A 113 8.53 -16.22 -10.55
CA TYR A 113 8.32 -14.79 -10.33
C TYR A 113 6.92 -14.29 -10.74
N GLN A 114 5.95 -15.21 -10.87
CA GLN A 114 4.57 -14.89 -11.23
C GLN A 114 3.65 -14.95 -9.99
N PRO A 115 2.53 -14.22 -10.00
CA PRO A 115 1.51 -14.38 -8.97
C PRO A 115 1.04 -15.83 -8.87
N ARG A 116 1.11 -16.40 -7.66
CA ARG A 116 0.61 -17.74 -7.37
C ARG A 116 -0.70 -17.74 -6.59
N MET A 117 -0.92 -16.69 -5.77
CA MET A 117 -2.16 -16.50 -5.02
C MET A 117 -2.53 -15.01 -5.01
N LYS A 118 -3.84 -14.74 -5.01
CA LYS A 118 -4.43 -13.42 -4.78
C LYS A 118 -5.50 -13.60 -3.73
N VAL A 119 -5.20 -13.15 -2.52
CA VAL A 119 -5.96 -13.51 -1.32
C VAL A 119 -6.06 -12.32 -0.36
N THR A 120 -6.74 -12.54 0.75
CA THR A 120 -6.73 -11.61 1.88
C THR A 120 -5.95 -12.18 3.06
N HIS A 121 -5.46 -11.27 3.93
CA HIS A 121 -4.95 -11.59 5.27
C HIS A 121 -5.77 -10.86 6.34
N GLN A 122 -6.40 -9.75 5.99
CA GLN A 122 -7.16 -8.90 6.91
C GLN A 122 -8.61 -8.67 6.46
N GLY A 123 -8.99 -8.92 5.21
CA GLY A 123 -10.38 -8.89 4.75
C GLY A 123 -11.15 -10.14 5.18
N ILE A 124 -12.46 -10.12 5.03
CA ILE A 124 -13.34 -11.20 5.49
C ILE A 124 -13.20 -12.48 4.67
N ASN A 125 -12.89 -12.36 3.37
CA ASN A 125 -12.56 -13.46 2.47
C ASN A 125 -11.75 -12.97 1.27
N ASP A 126 -11.20 -13.88 0.47
CA ASP A 126 -10.27 -13.56 -0.62
C ASP A 126 -10.88 -12.70 -1.74
N GLU A 127 -12.18 -12.77 -1.92
CA GLU A 127 -12.89 -11.98 -2.93
C GLU A 127 -13.50 -10.70 -2.36
N SER A 128 -13.41 -10.47 -1.06
CA SER A 128 -14.00 -9.29 -0.41
C SER A 128 -13.23 -8.00 -0.72
N SER A 129 -13.90 -6.91 -0.45
CA SER A 129 -13.38 -5.54 -0.64
C SER A 129 -13.00 -4.92 0.70
N TRP A 130 -11.85 -5.33 1.23
CA TRP A 130 -11.32 -4.79 2.47
C TRP A 130 -11.01 -3.30 2.34
N THR A 131 -11.76 -2.46 3.06
CA THR A 131 -11.84 -1.01 2.78
C THR A 131 -10.54 -0.25 3.04
N ARG A 132 -9.75 -0.62 4.04
CA ARG A 132 -8.43 0.00 4.28
C ARG A 132 -7.46 -0.27 3.13
N GLY A 133 -7.49 -1.44 2.53
CA GLY A 133 -6.67 -1.75 1.36
C GLY A 133 -6.95 -0.82 0.19
N HIS A 134 -8.23 -0.52 -0.07
CA HIS A 134 -8.62 0.46 -1.09
C HIS A 134 -8.09 1.85 -0.76
N GLY A 135 -8.20 2.29 0.50
CA GLY A 135 -7.63 3.56 0.97
C GLY A 135 -6.11 3.64 0.75
N CYS A 136 -5.37 2.56 1.04
CA CYS A 136 -3.94 2.47 0.79
C CYS A 136 -3.61 2.55 -0.71
N GLY A 137 -4.41 1.91 -1.55
CA GLY A 137 -4.28 1.98 -3.02
C GLY A 137 -4.50 3.39 -3.54
N ILE A 138 -5.60 4.05 -3.15
CA ILE A 138 -5.93 5.43 -3.55
C ILE A 138 -4.80 6.39 -3.15
N TYR A 139 -4.37 6.34 -1.88
CA TYR A 139 -3.28 7.17 -1.38
C TYR A 139 -1.98 6.94 -2.15
N GLY A 140 -1.55 5.69 -2.27
CA GLY A 140 -0.27 5.34 -2.89
C GLY A 140 -0.20 5.71 -4.37
N TYR A 141 -1.27 5.48 -5.15
CA TYR A 141 -1.30 5.88 -6.56
C TYR A 141 -1.43 7.39 -6.75
N THR A 142 -2.14 8.10 -5.86
CA THR A 142 -2.16 9.57 -5.86
C THR A 142 -0.75 10.12 -5.63
N LEU A 143 0.00 9.56 -4.68
CA LEU A 143 1.39 9.92 -4.43
C LEU A 143 2.29 9.58 -5.62
N ALA A 144 2.22 8.36 -6.14
CA ALA A 144 3.01 7.97 -7.30
C ALA A 144 2.81 8.93 -8.47
N TYR A 145 1.56 9.34 -8.75
CA TYR A 145 1.28 10.38 -9.73
C TYR A 145 1.93 11.73 -9.38
N ARG A 146 1.86 12.17 -8.13
CA ARG A 146 2.46 13.47 -7.72
C ARG A 146 3.95 13.53 -7.98
N TYR A 147 4.67 12.41 -7.80
CA TYR A 147 6.13 12.33 -7.99
C TYR A 147 6.55 12.05 -9.43
N THR A 148 5.76 11.30 -10.20
CA THR A 148 6.14 10.85 -11.55
C THR A 148 5.45 11.59 -12.67
N LYS A 149 4.24 12.15 -12.43
CA LYS A 149 3.31 12.70 -13.41
C LYS A 149 2.77 11.65 -14.42
N ASP A 150 2.96 10.37 -14.13
CA ASP A 150 2.41 9.30 -14.96
C ASP A 150 0.90 9.20 -14.76
N THR A 151 0.14 9.52 -15.80
CA THR A 151 -1.33 9.54 -15.77
C THR A 151 -1.96 8.17 -15.53
N ARG A 152 -1.25 7.07 -15.77
CA ARG A 152 -1.72 5.72 -15.44
C ARG A 152 -1.98 5.58 -13.94
N TYR A 153 -1.14 6.19 -13.10
CA TYR A 153 -1.33 6.19 -11.65
C TYR A 153 -2.52 7.06 -11.23
N LEU A 154 -2.68 8.24 -11.84
CA LEU A 154 -3.85 9.08 -11.58
C LEU A 154 -5.15 8.34 -11.93
N ASN A 155 -5.21 7.75 -13.12
CA ASN A 155 -6.37 6.99 -13.58
C ASN A 155 -6.70 5.82 -12.64
N ARG A 156 -5.67 5.12 -12.13
CA ARG A 156 -5.87 4.04 -11.15
C ARG A 156 -6.42 4.58 -9.83
N ALA A 157 -5.86 5.67 -9.32
CA ALA A 157 -6.35 6.31 -8.09
C ALA A 157 -7.82 6.74 -8.23
N ILE A 158 -8.19 7.36 -9.35
CA ILE A 158 -9.57 7.78 -9.64
C ILE A 158 -10.49 6.56 -9.70
N ALA A 159 -10.16 5.56 -10.50
CA ALA A 159 -11.01 4.38 -10.68
C ALA A 159 -11.24 3.62 -9.35
N THR A 160 -10.21 3.52 -8.51
CA THR A 160 -10.36 2.89 -7.19
C THR A 160 -11.18 3.77 -6.22
N ALA A 161 -11.02 5.10 -6.30
CA ALA A 161 -11.82 6.02 -5.50
C ALA A 161 -13.28 6.01 -5.93
N GLU A 162 -13.57 5.96 -7.23
CA GLU A 162 -14.94 5.83 -7.76
C GLU A 162 -15.59 4.52 -7.30
N TYR A 163 -14.86 3.39 -7.36
CA TYR A 163 -15.34 2.12 -6.82
C TYR A 163 -15.72 2.25 -5.35
N PHE A 164 -14.82 2.86 -4.54
CA PHE A 164 -15.02 3.04 -3.10
C PHE A 164 -16.23 3.94 -2.79
N LEU A 165 -16.29 5.11 -3.43
CA LEU A 165 -17.32 6.12 -3.16
C LEU A 165 -18.72 5.73 -3.66
N ASN A 166 -18.79 4.90 -4.70
CA ASN A 166 -20.04 4.42 -5.27
C ASN A 166 -20.43 3.00 -4.78
N HIS A 167 -19.67 2.45 -3.83
CA HIS A 167 -19.96 1.12 -3.33
C HIS A 167 -21.33 1.07 -2.62
N LYS A 168 -22.16 0.09 -2.99
CA LYS A 168 -23.54 -0.06 -2.46
C LYS A 168 -23.64 -0.10 -0.94
N ASN A 169 -22.59 -0.57 -0.28
CA ASN A 169 -22.50 -0.72 1.17
C ASN A 169 -21.72 0.43 1.85
N LEU A 170 -21.36 1.51 1.13
CA LEU A 170 -20.83 2.69 1.78
C LEU A 170 -21.96 3.44 2.49
N PRO A 171 -21.89 3.66 3.83
CA PRO A 171 -22.89 4.43 4.56
C PRO A 171 -22.99 5.87 4.06
N LYS A 172 -24.16 6.50 4.25
CA LYS A 172 -24.41 7.88 3.80
C LYS A 172 -23.51 8.93 4.44
N ASP A 173 -22.98 8.65 5.63
CA ASP A 173 -22.01 9.52 6.31
C ASP A 173 -20.57 9.40 5.76
N GLY A 174 -20.35 8.47 4.80
CA GLY A 174 -19.06 8.24 4.18
C GLY A 174 -18.06 7.48 5.05
N ILE A 175 -18.45 6.98 6.23
CA ILE A 175 -17.60 6.19 7.10
C ILE A 175 -17.79 4.71 6.76
N PRO A 176 -16.78 4.05 6.12
CA PRO A 176 -16.96 2.69 5.64
C PRO A 176 -16.98 1.68 6.78
N TYR A 177 -17.60 0.55 6.54
CA TYR A 177 -17.36 -0.66 7.32
C TYR A 177 -15.93 -1.15 7.09
N TRP A 178 -15.42 -1.98 7.97
CA TRP A 178 -14.05 -2.52 7.87
C TRP A 178 -13.81 -3.35 6.61
N ASP A 179 -14.87 -4.00 6.12
CA ASP A 179 -14.93 -4.69 4.83
C ASP A 179 -16.29 -4.41 4.21
N PHE A 180 -16.35 -4.10 2.92
CA PHE A 180 -17.61 -3.79 2.24
C PHE A 180 -18.50 -5.01 2.04
N ASP A 181 -17.95 -6.20 2.14
CA ASP A 181 -18.67 -7.45 1.91
C ASP A 181 -18.95 -8.20 3.23
N ASP A 182 -18.84 -7.52 4.37
CA ASP A 182 -19.17 -8.11 5.67
C ASP A 182 -20.68 -8.44 5.72
N PRO A 183 -21.05 -9.74 5.92
CA PRO A 183 -22.45 -10.15 5.96
C PRO A 183 -23.23 -9.58 7.16
N ALA A 184 -22.54 -9.03 8.18
CA ALA A 184 -23.16 -8.37 9.32
C ALA A 184 -23.63 -6.94 9.02
N ILE A 185 -23.38 -6.39 7.84
CA ILE A 185 -23.88 -5.06 7.45
C ILE A 185 -25.42 -5.05 7.52
N PRO A 186 -26.07 -4.04 8.16
CA PRO A 186 -25.51 -2.76 8.63
C PRO A 186 -24.95 -2.77 10.06
N ASN A 187 -24.86 -3.90 10.72
CA ASN A 187 -24.38 -4.04 12.10
C ASN A 187 -22.87 -4.39 12.16
N ALA A 188 -22.19 -4.38 11.03
CA ALA A 188 -20.75 -4.61 10.96
C ALA A 188 -19.96 -3.48 11.61
N VAL A 189 -18.72 -3.78 12.01
CA VAL A 189 -17.80 -2.80 12.58
C VAL A 189 -17.43 -1.72 11.53
N SER A 190 -17.62 -0.45 11.90
CA SER A 190 -17.16 0.68 11.07
C SER A 190 -15.78 1.16 11.51
N TYR A 191 -15.11 1.91 10.63
CA TYR A 191 -13.79 2.46 10.94
C TYR A 191 -13.74 3.43 12.11
N THR A 192 -14.86 3.96 12.56
CA THR A 192 -14.94 4.75 13.81
C THR A 192 -14.60 3.92 15.05
N HIS A 193 -14.82 2.61 15.02
CA HIS A 193 -14.61 1.70 16.16
C HIS A 193 -13.25 0.96 16.13
N LEU A 194 -12.55 0.97 14.98
CA LEU A 194 -11.31 0.22 14.79
C LEU A 194 -10.05 0.88 15.39
N ARG A 195 -10.19 1.98 16.13
CA ARG A 195 -9.06 2.79 16.59
C ARG A 195 -8.02 2.07 17.45
N ALA A 196 -8.36 0.98 18.13
CA ALA A 196 -7.50 0.37 19.12
C ALA A 196 -6.90 -0.98 18.73
N HIS A 197 -7.51 -1.73 17.82
CA HIS A 197 -7.18 -3.14 17.59
C HIS A 197 -6.23 -3.40 16.42
N GLU A 198 -6.10 -2.49 15.46
CA GLU A 198 -5.24 -2.69 14.29
C GLU A 198 -3.74 -2.48 14.55
N THR A 199 -3.36 -1.92 15.69
CA THR A 199 -1.96 -1.66 16.05
C THR A 199 -1.30 -2.76 16.88
N SER A 200 -2.05 -3.74 17.34
CA SER A 200 -1.57 -4.79 18.25
C SER A 200 -1.21 -6.13 17.58
N GLY A 201 -1.21 -6.21 16.28
CA GLY A 201 -1.05 -7.45 15.51
C GLY A 201 0.21 -7.56 14.65
N TYR A 202 1.28 -6.78 14.94
CA TYR A 202 2.55 -6.88 14.22
C TYR A 202 3.73 -6.96 15.17
#